data_63d77b5c587a78ccd590b34c1590588c
#
_entry.id   63d77b5c587a78ccd590b34c1590588c
#
_cell.length_a   1.000
_cell.length_b   1.000
_cell.length_c   1.000
_cell.angle_alpha   90.00
_cell.angle_beta   90.00
_cell.angle_gamma   90.00
#
_symmetry.space_group_name_H-M   'P 1'
#
loop_
_entity.id
_entity.type
_entity.pdbx_description
1 polymer ?
#
loop_
_entity_poly.entity_id
_entity_poly.type
_entity_poly.pdbx_seq_one_letter_code
_entity_poly.pdbx_strand_id
1 'polypeptide(L)'
;MRRILHRRLLAVSVALAGVLALASPANAAFEQAVGAWQMNEPAGSRSLQDSSANQIDGVIGTDVLAGIALSGGGTGYRFPFVRPNQPPANPQRLVQVPHDNRLNPGTGNFAVEFRMRTTHSFGNVIQKGQAGSPGGYWKFQQPSGKISCLFRGSAGSSTASSGTVRVNDGAWHTVRCERTSSSVVMTVDGAVTGRNRNATGTIANTRPVTIAGKLNCDQVEITCDYFAGDIDYVRIER
;
A
#
# COMPACT_ATOMS: atom_id res chain seq x y z
N MET A 1 -20.98 -46.31 73.02
CA MET A 1 -21.15 -44.96 72.48
C MET A 1 -20.21 -44.76 71.30
N ARG A 2 -20.71 -44.86 70.07
CA ARG A 2 -19.94 -44.63 68.83
C ARG A 2 -20.31 -43.23 68.29
N ARG A 3 -19.32 -42.34 68.20
CA ARG A 3 -19.48 -41.01 67.58
C ARG A 3 -19.24 -41.16 66.05
N ILE A 4 -20.23 -40.81 65.26
CA ILE A 4 -20.15 -40.76 63.78
C ILE A 4 -19.66 -39.36 63.42
N LEU A 5 -18.50 -39.30 62.76
CA LEU A 5 -17.91 -38.08 62.22
C LEU A 5 -18.45 -37.87 60.80
N HIS A 6 -19.23 -36.81 60.58
CA HIS A 6 -19.71 -36.38 59.28
C HIS A 6 -18.60 -35.52 58.61
N ARG A 7 -17.99 -36.05 57.58
CA ARG A 7 -17.13 -35.26 56.67
C ARG A 7 -18.00 -34.52 55.68
N ARG A 8 -17.98 -33.21 55.73
CA ARG A 8 -18.56 -32.33 54.69
C ARG A 8 -17.56 -32.22 53.54
N LEU A 9 -17.90 -32.67 52.35
CA LEU A 9 -17.20 -32.43 51.11
C LEU A 9 -17.60 -31.04 50.59
N LEU A 10 -16.62 -30.10 50.53
CA LEU A 10 -16.79 -28.85 49.80
C LEU A 10 -16.55 -29.13 48.31
N ALA A 11 -17.56 -28.96 47.48
CA ALA A 11 -17.42 -28.91 46.06
C ALA A 11 -16.95 -27.54 45.62
N VAL A 12 -15.72 -27.43 45.10
CA VAL A 12 -15.20 -26.22 44.48
C VAL A 12 -15.61 -26.22 43.01
N SER A 13 -16.56 -25.35 42.66
CA SER A 13 -16.94 -25.12 41.26
C SER A 13 -15.97 -24.15 40.60
N VAL A 14 -15.14 -24.63 39.72
CA VAL A 14 -14.29 -23.79 38.86
C VAL A 14 -15.13 -23.30 37.68
N ALA A 15 -15.49 -22.04 37.70
CA ALA A 15 -16.12 -21.39 36.54
C ALA A 15 -15.05 -21.09 35.47
N LEU A 16 -15.10 -21.80 34.37
CA LEU A 16 -14.29 -21.53 33.18
C LEU A 16 -14.90 -20.32 32.45
N ALA A 17 -14.32 -19.15 32.62
CA ALA A 17 -14.67 -17.96 31.83
C ALA A 17 -14.09 -18.13 30.44
N GLY A 18 -14.91 -18.55 29.49
CA GLY A 18 -14.57 -18.58 28.07
C GLY A 18 -14.41 -17.14 27.54
N VAL A 19 -13.21 -16.74 27.20
CA VAL A 19 -12.96 -15.52 26.45
C VAL A 19 -13.40 -15.79 25.02
N LEU A 20 -14.58 -15.32 24.64
CA LEU A 20 -14.97 -15.22 23.23
C LEU A 20 -14.06 -14.15 22.58
N ALA A 21 -13.08 -14.57 21.82
CA ALA A 21 -12.38 -13.69 20.90
C ALA A 21 -13.38 -13.31 19.80
N LEU A 22 -13.84 -12.05 19.82
CA LEU A 22 -14.59 -11.47 18.72
C LEU A 22 -13.66 -11.37 17.51
N ALA A 23 -13.77 -12.31 16.58
CA ALA A 23 -13.11 -12.21 15.28
C ALA A 23 -13.63 -10.95 14.57
N SER A 24 -12.74 -10.02 14.24
CA SER A 24 -13.08 -8.85 13.44
C SER A 24 -13.53 -9.29 12.04
N PRO A 25 -14.72 -8.90 11.58
CA PRO A 25 -15.23 -9.36 10.28
C PRO A 25 -14.74 -8.48 9.12
N ALA A 26 -13.45 -8.32 8.92
CA ALA A 26 -12.97 -7.38 7.91
C ALA A 26 -11.99 -7.94 6.87
N ASN A 27 -11.56 -9.20 6.92
CA ASN A 27 -10.50 -9.68 6.03
C ASN A 27 -10.85 -10.83 5.08
N ALA A 28 -12.12 -11.18 4.92
CA ALA A 28 -12.51 -12.28 4.04
C ALA A 28 -12.53 -11.97 2.53
N ALA A 29 -12.29 -10.72 2.13
CA ALA A 29 -12.45 -10.29 0.73
C ALA A 29 -11.15 -10.25 -0.11
N PHE A 30 -9.97 -10.39 0.51
CA PHE A 30 -8.67 -10.30 -0.16
C PHE A 30 -7.78 -11.46 0.29
N GLU A 31 -7.97 -12.62 -0.34
CA GLU A 31 -7.35 -13.86 0.13
C GLU A 31 -5.90 -14.07 -0.33
N GLN A 32 -5.46 -13.39 -1.41
CA GLN A 32 -4.13 -13.64 -1.97
C GLN A 32 -3.41 -12.36 -2.42
N ALA A 33 -2.14 -12.22 -1.99
CA ALA A 33 -1.25 -11.27 -2.60
C ALA A 33 -0.97 -11.69 -4.05
N VAL A 34 -1.26 -10.80 -5.00
CA VAL A 34 -0.89 -10.97 -6.41
C VAL A 34 0.45 -10.33 -6.76
N GLY A 35 0.98 -9.51 -5.85
CA GLY A 35 2.32 -8.97 -5.84
C GLY A 35 2.68 -8.56 -4.42
N ALA A 36 3.88 -8.93 -3.96
CA ALA A 36 4.38 -8.64 -2.61
C ALA A 36 5.89 -8.36 -2.66
N TRP A 37 6.25 -7.10 -2.63
CA TRP A 37 7.63 -6.65 -2.69
C TRP A 37 8.05 -6.13 -1.32
N GLN A 38 8.99 -6.85 -0.69
CA GLN A 38 9.43 -6.55 0.67
C GLN A 38 10.47 -5.42 0.74
N MET A 39 11.02 -5.00 -0.40
CA MET A 39 12.02 -3.93 -0.51
C MET A 39 13.21 -4.09 0.44
N ASN A 40 13.61 -5.31 0.67
CA ASN A 40 14.68 -5.67 1.60
C ASN A 40 15.98 -6.14 0.89
N GLU A 41 16.08 -5.94 -0.40
CA GLU A 41 17.26 -6.25 -1.19
C GLU A 41 18.46 -5.41 -0.72
N PRO A 42 19.68 -5.99 -0.77
CA PRO A 42 20.89 -5.32 -0.31
C PRO A 42 21.22 -4.07 -1.13
N ALA A 43 22.04 -3.20 -0.54
CA ALA A 43 22.49 -1.98 -1.19
C ALA A 43 23.12 -2.26 -2.57
N GLY A 44 22.76 -1.44 -3.55
CA GLY A 44 23.21 -1.59 -4.94
C GLY A 44 22.41 -2.55 -5.79
N SER A 45 21.42 -3.27 -5.24
CA SER A 45 20.53 -4.14 -6.01
C SER A 45 19.79 -3.36 -7.10
N ARG A 46 19.53 -4.04 -8.22
CA ARG A 46 18.78 -3.52 -9.37
C ARG A 46 17.55 -4.36 -9.71
N SER A 47 17.34 -5.45 -9.00
CA SER A 47 16.17 -6.33 -9.12
C SER A 47 15.38 -6.29 -7.83
N LEU A 48 14.08 -5.97 -7.92
CA LEU A 48 13.12 -6.06 -6.83
C LEU A 48 12.41 -7.41 -6.93
N GLN A 49 12.46 -8.20 -5.88
CA GLN A 49 11.88 -9.55 -5.86
C GLN A 49 10.42 -9.53 -5.41
N ASP A 50 9.55 -10.19 -6.17
CA ASP A 50 8.19 -10.48 -5.75
C ASP A 50 8.15 -11.77 -4.93
N SER A 51 7.85 -11.67 -3.65
CA SER A 51 7.72 -12.81 -2.74
C SER A 51 6.36 -13.53 -2.83
N SER A 52 5.43 -13.05 -3.67
CA SER A 52 4.18 -13.74 -3.94
C SER A 52 4.40 -14.98 -4.83
N ALA A 53 3.38 -15.84 -4.93
CA ALA A 53 3.43 -17.00 -5.82
C ALA A 53 3.53 -16.62 -7.32
N ASN A 54 3.31 -15.35 -7.67
CA ASN A 54 3.29 -14.90 -9.06
C ASN A 54 4.63 -14.46 -9.61
N GLN A 55 5.61 -14.16 -8.75
CA GLN A 55 7.00 -13.83 -9.12
C GLN A 55 7.09 -12.70 -10.17
N ILE A 56 6.32 -11.62 -9.96
CA ILE A 56 6.33 -10.44 -10.84
C ILE A 56 7.42 -9.50 -10.34
N ASP A 57 8.66 -9.83 -10.65
CA ASP A 57 9.83 -9.06 -10.24
C ASP A 57 9.89 -7.70 -10.92
N GLY A 58 10.52 -6.72 -10.27
CA GLY A 58 10.68 -5.36 -10.77
C GLY A 58 12.14 -4.97 -10.99
N VAL A 59 12.33 -3.78 -11.54
CA VAL A 59 13.63 -3.14 -11.76
C VAL A 59 13.75 -1.92 -10.85
N ILE A 60 14.84 -1.84 -10.11
CA ILE A 60 15.19 -0.72 -9.23
C ILE A 60 16.00 0.29 -10.01
N GLY A 61 15.53 1.54 -10.08
CA GLY A 61 16.24 2.63 -10.73
C GLY A 61 17.60 2.93 -10.09
N THR A 62 18.53 3.45 -10.88
CA THR A 62 19.93 3.68 -10.45
C THR A 62 20.07 4.68 -9.32
N ASP A 63 19.16 5.63 -9.20
CA ASP A 63 19.16 6.67 -8.18
C ASP A 63 18.38 6.26 -6.91
N VAL A 64 17.72 5.09 -6.93
CA VAL A 64 17.04 4.53 -5.76
C VAL A 64 18.07 3.86 -4.85
N LEU A 65 18.04 4.17 -3.58
CA LEU A 65 18.93 3.59 -2.58
C LEU A 65 18.23 2.40 -1.92
N ALA A 66 18.56 1.20 -2.37
CA ALA A 66 18.12 -0.05 -1.72
C ALA A 66 18.97 -0.35 -0.48
N GLY A 67 18.44 -1.20 0.43
CA GLY A 67 19.16 -1.68 1.59
C GLY A 67 19.40 -0.62 2.67
N ILE A 68 18.58 0.43 2.74
CA ILE A 68 18.69 1.38 3.85
C ILE A 68 18.17 0.74 5.14
N ALA A 69 18.92 0.90 6.24
CA ALA A 69 18.49 0.40 7.55
C ALA A 69 17.23 1.15 8.04
N LEU A 70 16.26 0.39 8.54
CA LEU A 70 15.05 0.92 9.14
C LEU A 70 15.17 0.97 10.67
N SER A 71 14.58 2.00 11.28
CA SER A 71 14.42 2.04 12.73
C SER A 71 13.47 0.91 13.18
N GLY A 72 13.94 0.04 14.03
CA GLY A 72 13.19 -1.15 14.46
C GLY A 72 13.62 -2.45 13.79
N GLY A 73 14.62 -2.41 12.91
CA GLY A 73 15.18 -3.56 12.20
C GLY A 73 14.64 -3.70 10.78
N GLY A 74 15.35 -4.49 9.96
CA GLY A 74 15.06 -4.65 8.54
C GLY A 74 15.65 -3.54 7.66
N THR A 75 15.35 -3.61 6.38
CA THR A 75 15.81 -2.66 5.36
C THR A 75 14.64 -2.21 4.49
N GLY A 76 14.83 -1.11 3.78
CA GLY A 76 13.86 -0.56 2.84
C GLY A 76 14.56 0.22 1.73
N TYR A 77 13.77 0.96 0.95
CA TYR A 77 14.29 1.79 -0.12
C TYR A 77 14.11 3.26 0.20
N ARG A 78 15.12 4.07 -0.14
CA ARG A 78 15.05 5.52 -0.12
C ARG A 78 14.98 6.07 -1.52
N PHE A 79 14.03 7.00 -1.70
CA PHE A 79 13.83 7.77 -2.91
C PHE A 79 14.29 9.19 -2.65
N PRO A 80 15.45 9.62 -3.20
CA PRO A 80 15.99 10.95 -2.96
C PRO A 80 15.09 12.06 -3.50
N PHE A 81 15.09 13.20 -2.81
CA PHE A 81 14.33 14.37 -3.24
C PHE A 81 14.86 14.94 -4.56
N VAL A 82 13.92 15.27 -5.46
CA VAL A 82 14.17 16.00 -6.70
C VAL A 82 13.25 17.21 -6.75
N ARG A 83 13.79 18.37 -7.10
CA ARG A 83 12.95 19.55 -7.31
C ARG A 83 12.02 19.31 -8.51
N PRO A 84 10.73 19.60 -8.40
CA PRO A 84 9.75 19.25 -9.43
C PRO A 84 10.09 19.84 -10.81
N ASN A 85 10.57 21.06 -10.87
CA ASN A 85 10.89 21.78 -12.12
C ASN A 85 12.38 21.68 -12.53
N GLN A 86 13.16 20.88 -11.84
CA GLN A 86 14.60 20.66 -12.13
C GLN A 86 14.93 19.17 -12.05
N PRO A 87 14.23 18.31 -12.79
CA PRO A 87 14.52 16.89 -12.77
C PRO A 87 15.82 16.59 -13.53
N PRO A 88 16.50 15.49 -13.21
CA PRO A 88 17.64 15.01 -13.99
C PRO A 88 17.18 14.63 -15.41
N ALA A 89 18.08 14.78 -16.39
CA ALA A 89 17.78 14.51 -17.79
C ALA A 89 17.32 13.04 -18.05
N ASN A 90 17.89 12.08 -17.32
CA ASN A 90 17.55 10.66 -17.43
C ASN A 90 17.26 10.09 -16.02
N PRO A 91 16.06 10.34 -15.48
CA PRO A 91 15.76 9.98 -14.12
C PRO A 91 15.49 8.48 -13.96
N GLN A 92 16.39 7.77 -13.33
CA GLN A 92 16.22 6.38 -12.86
C GLN A 92 15.75 6.38 -11.39
N ARG A 93 14.75 7.21 -11.07
CA ARG A 93 14.38 7.53 -9.70
C ARG A 93 13.20 6.74 -9.14
N LEU A 94 12.72 5.77 -9.87
CA LEU A 94 11.57 4.96 -9.49
C LEU A 94 11.89 3.47 -9.58
N VAL A 95 11.03 2.67 -9.00
CA VAL A 95 10.99 1.23 -9.23
C VAL A 95 9.90 0.96 -10.26
N GLN A 96 10.18 0.06 -11.20
CA GLN A 96 9.23 -0.33 -12.24
C GLN A 96 8.98 -1.84 -12.16
N VAL A 97 7.71 -2.21 -11.95
CA VAL A 97 7.25 -3.60 -12.05
C VAL A 97 6.59 -3.79 -13.41
N PRO A 98 6.96 -4.79 -14.20
CA PRO A 98 6.42 -4.99 -15.55
C PRO A 98 4.90 -5.18 -15.51
N HIS A 99 4.26 -4.93 -16.64
CA HIS A 99 2.84 -5.19 -16.77
C HIS A 99 2.52 -6.67 -16.57
N ASP A 100 1.56 -6.93 -15.69
CA ASP A 100 0.87 -8.20 -15.55
C ASP A 100 -0.63 -7.92 -15.35
N ASN A 101 -1.48 -8.77 -15.94
CA ASN A 101 -2.94 -8.61 -15.84
C ASN A 101 -3.45 -8.81 -14.40
N ARG A 102 -2.73 -9.56 -13.57
CA ARG A 102 -3.06 -9.74 -12.15
C ARG A 102 -2.95 -8.46 -11.35
N LEU A 103 -2.15 -7.49 -11.81
CA LEU A 103 -1.99 -6.16 -11.21
C LEU A 103 -3.06 -5.16 -11.67
N ASN A 104 -4.04 -5.59 -12.46
CA ASN A 104 -5.20 -4.81 -12.82
C ASN A 104 -6.38 -5.13 -11.89
N PRO A 105 -7.10 -4.15 -11.36
CA PRO A 105 -8.32 -4.39 -10.59
C PRO A 105 -9.39 -5.18 -11.36
N GLY A 106 -9.48 -5.01 -12.67
CA GLY A 106 -10.61 -5.53 -13.43
C GLY A 106 -11.93 -4.94 -12.91
N THR A 107 -12.93 -5.80 -12.70
CA THR A 107 -14.20 -5.47 -12.03
C THR A 107 -14.23 -5.89 -10.56
N GLY A 108 -13.26 -6.70 -10.12
CA GLY A 108 -13.22 -7.34 -8.80
C GLY A 108 -12.71 -6.45 -7.67
N ASN A 109 -12.67 -7.02 -6.48
CA ASN A 109 -12.03 -6.41 -5.34
C ASN A 109 -10.52 -6.27 -5.59
N PHE A 110 -9.93 -5.22 -5.06
CA PHE A 110 -8.52 -4.92 -5.25
C PHE A 110 -8.01 -4.05 -4.12
N ALA A 111 -6.89 -4.43 -3.52
CA ALA A 111 -6.28 -3.64 -2.46
C ALA A 111 -4.80 -3.42 -2.76
N VAL A 112 -4.31 -2.26 -2.36
CA VAL A 112 -2.89 -1.93 -2.33
C VAL A 112 -2.54 -1.44 -0.94
N GLU A 113 -1.49 -2.02 -0.37
CA GLU A 113 -0.93 -1.65 0.91
C GLU A 113 0.57 -1.38 0.77
N PHE A 114 1.05 -0.38 1.48
CA PHE A 114 2.47 -0.08 1.57
C PHE A 114 2.77 0.64 2.87
N ARG A 115 4.03 0.60 3.30
CA ARG A 115 4.51 1.36 4.45
C ARG A 115 5.52 2.39 3.98
N MET A 116 5.29 3.64 4.34
CA MET A 116 6.09 4.78 3.88
C MET A 116 6.47 5.72 5.01
N ARG A 117 7.55 6.48 4.80
CA ARG A 117 7.98 7.57 5.66
C ARG A 117 8.50 8.74 4.81
N THR A 118 8.06 9.95 5.10
CA THR A 118 8.52 11.15 4.39
C THR A 118 8.35 12.41 5.23
N THR A 119 9.11 13.45 4.91
CA THR A 119 8.90 14.83 5.39
C THR A 119 8.43 15.74 4.25
N HIS A 120 8.41 15.26 3.02
CA HIS A 120 7.97 16.01 1.85
C HIS A 120 6.46 15.99 1.73
N SER A 121 5.89 17.00 1.09
CA SER A 121 4.42 17.17 1.03
C SER A 121 3.81 16.77 -0.30
N PHE A 122 4.60 16.30 -1.26
CA PHE A 122 4.15 16.04 -2.62
C PHE A 122 4.84 14.82 -3.23
N GLY A 123 4.13 14.09 -4.09
CA GLY A 123 4.65 13.01 -4.92
C GLY A 123 3.62 11.94 -5.24
N ASN A 124 3.84 11.21 -6.34
CA ASN A 124 3.15 9.95 -6.61
C ASN A 124 3.90 8.81 -5.93
N VAL A 125 3.23 8.12 -5.02
CA VAL A 125 3.86 7.04 -4.23
C VAL A 125 3.88 5.75 -5.02
N ILE A 126 2.74 5.35 -5.59
CA ILE A 126 2.61 4.15 -6.41
C ILE A 126 1.46 4.31 -7.40
N GLN A 127 1.61 3.78 -8.61
CA GLN A 127 0.56 3.81 -9.62
C GLN A 127 0.70 2.72 -10.67
N LYS A 128 -0.41 2.42 -11.38
CA LYS A 128 -0.44 1.68 -12.64
C LYS A 128 -1.27 2.45 -13.66
N GLY A 129 -0.61 3.00 -14.67
CA GLY A 129 -1.21 3.97 -15.58
C GLY A 129 -1.30 5.37 -14.98
N GLN A 130 -1.81 6.31 -15.75
CA GLN A 130 -2.01 7.73 -15.40
C GLN A 130 -3.17 8.32 -16.18
N ALA A 131 -3.49 9.60 -15.96
CA ALA A 131 -4.52 10.28 -16.75
C ALA A 131 -4.27 10.09 -18.26
N GLY A 132 -5.33 9.72 -19.00
CA GLY A 132 -5.23 9.41 -20.42
C GLY A 132 -4.82 7.97 -20.75
N SER A 133 -4.48 7.13 -19.80
CA SER A 133 -4.19 5.71 -20.07
C SER A 133 -5.45 4.98 -20.53
N PRO A 134 -5.45 4.34 -21.71
CA PRO A 134 -6.54 3.48 -22.14
C PRO A 134 -6.77 2.35 -21.11
N GLY A 135 -8.03 2.05 -20.82
CA GLY A 135 -8.40 1.02 -19.84
C GLY A 135 -8.41 1.49 -18.39
N GLY A 136 -8.19 2.79 -18.15
CA GLY A 136 -8.19 3.36 -16.82
C GLY A 136 -6.88 3.22 -16.07
N TYR A 137 -6.88 3.58 -14.78
CA TYR A 137 -5.67 3.56 -13.94
C TYR A 137 -6.02 3.58 -12.46
N TRP A 138 -5.04 3.28 -11.63
CA TRP A 138 -5.09 3.52 -10.21
C TRP A 138 -3.77 4.14 -9.73
N LYS A 139 -3.85 4.99 -8.70
CA LYS A 139 -2.68 5.68 -8.16
C LYS A 139 -2.85 6.09 -6.71
N PHE A 140 -1.72 6.21 -6.03
CA PHE A 140 -1.58 6.84 -4.72
C PHE A 140 -0.70 8.06 -4.87
N GLN A 141 -1.21 9.19 -4.44
CA GLN A 141 -0.49 10.46 -4.50
C GLN A 141 -0.56 11.18 -3.17
N GLN A 142 0.46 11.98 -2.90
CA GLN A 142 0.58 12.75 -1.67
C GLN A 142 0.41 14.25 -1.95
N PRO A 143 -0.83 14.76 -1.98
CA PRO A 143 -1.08 16.19 -2.11
C PRO A 143 -0.97 16.87 -0.74
N SER A 144 -0.11 17.88 -0.61
CA SER A 144 -0.01 18.74 0.58
C SER A 144 0.22 17.96 1.89
N GLY A 145 1.03 16.90 1.84
CA GLY A 145 1.37 16.09 3.01
C GLY A 145 0.29 15.12 3.50
N LYS A 146 -0.78 14.97 2.75
CA LYS A 146 -1.82 13.96 2.93
C LYS A 146 -1.65 12.85 1.91
N ILE A 147 -2.29 11.71 2.10
CA ILE A 147 -2.29 10.64 1.09
C ILE A 147 -3.70 10.46 0.50
N SER A 148 -3.77 10.17 -0.79
CA SER A 148 -5.02 9.83 -1.47
C SER A 148 -4.80 8.67 -2.42
N CYS A 149 -5.80 7.81 -2.57
CA CYS A 149 -5.88 6.82 -3.62
C CYS A 149 -7.00 7.15 -4.59
N LEU A 150 -6.72 7.01 -5.86
CA LEU A 150 -7.65 7.23 -6.97
C LEU A 150 -7.72 5.97 -7.83
N PHE A 151 -8.93 5.52 -8.08
CA PHE A 151 -9.25 4.48 -9.06
C PHE A 151 -10.14 5.08 -10.15
N ARG A 152 -9.73 4.98 -11.41
CA ARG A 152 -10.49 5.43 -12.58
C ARG A 152 -10.65 4.31 -13.58
N GLY A 153 -11.88 3.98 -13.90
CA GLY A 153 -12.21 2.93 -14.84
C GLY A 153 -13.38 3.30 -15.74
N SER A 154 -14.02 2.31 -16.32
CA SER A 154 -15.06 2.46 -17.34
C SER A 154 -16.34 3.18 -16.85
N ALA A 155 -16.65 3.10 -15.55
CA ALA A 155 -17.83 3.74 -14.95
C ALA A 155 -17.53 5.08 -14.27
N GLY A 156 -16.28 5.54 -14.29
CA GLY A 156 -15.90 6.81 -13.67
C GLY A 156 -14.70 6.68 -12.72
N SER A 157 -14.62 7.62 -11.78
CA SER A 157 -13.53 7.68 -10.81
C SER A 157 -14.03 7.71 -9.37
N SER A 158 -13.24 7.13 -8.48
CA SER A 158 -13.48 7.17 -7.04
C SER A 158 -12.17 7.46 -6.32
N THR A 159 -12.17 8.42 -5.41
CA THR A 159 -11.01 8.84 -4.63
C THR A 159 -11.32 8.77 -3.15
N ALA A 160 -10.45 8.14 -2.38
CA ALA A 160 -10.44 8.24 -0.92
C ALA A 160 -9.13 8.90 -0.47
N SER A 161 -9.15 9.58 0.68
CA SER A 161 -7.98 10.30 1.20
C SER A 161 -7.81 10.12 2.70
N SER A 162 -6.62 10.47 3.20
CA SER A 162 -6.34 10.45 4.64
C SER A 162 -7.06 11.56 5.44
N GLY A 163 -7.93 12.34 4.79
CA GLY A 163 -8.73 13.36 5.46
C GLY A 163 -7.88 14.43 6.15
N THR A 164 -7.91 14.46 7.47
CA THR A 164 -7.08 15.35 8.30
C THR A 164 -5.72 14.76 8.66
N VAL A 165 -5.53 13.44 8.49
CA VAL A 165 -4.28 12.76 8.84
C VAL A 165 -3.18 13.16 7.85
N ARG A 166 -2.07 13.64 8.39
CA ARG A 166 -0.85 13.94 7.63
C ARG A 166 0.08 12.72 7.70
N VAL A 167 0.78 12.47 6.59
CA VAL A 167 1.74 11.36 6.47
C VAL A 167 3.15 11.86 6.15
N ASN A 168 3.40 13.17 6.33
CA ASN A 168 4.68 13.81 6.07
C ASN A 168 5.34 14.37 7.33
N ASP A 169 5.13 13.74 8.46
CA ASP A 169 5.67 14.10 9.77
C ASP A 169 7.01 13.41 10.10
N GLY A 170 7.51 12.60 9.17
CA GLY A 170 8.74 11.82 9.34
C GLY A 170 8.55 10.50 10.10
N ALA A 171 7.35 10.19 10.54
CA ALA A 171 7.00 8.87 11.08
C ALA A 171 6.71 7.86 9.97
N TRP A 172 6.74 6.58 10.32
CA TRP A 172 6.29 5.51 9.45
C TRP A 172 4.78 5.39 9.48
N HIS A 173 4.17 5.36 8.29
CA HIS A 173 2.73 5.15 8.12
C HIS A 173 2.47 3.94 7.25
N THR A 174 1.54 3.08 7.69
CA THR A 174 0.97 2.02 6.86
C THR A 174 -0.28 2.56 6.18
N VAL A 175 -0.27 2.56 4.86
CA VAL A 175 -1.36 3.05 4.01
C VAL A 175 -1.96 1.88 3.27
N ARG A 176 -3.26 1.70 3.39
CA ARG A 176 -4.02 0.69 2.65
C ARG A 176 -5.21 1.35 1.95
N CYS A 177 -5.43 0.99 0.72
CA CYS A 177 -6.63 1.40 -0.01
C CYS A 177 -7.28 0.19 -0.65
N GLU A 178 -8.55 0.00 -0.34
CA GLU A 178 -9.38 -1.09 -0.83
C GLU A 178 -10.41 -0.55 -1.82
N ARG A 179 -10.48 -1.15 -2.99
CA ARG A 179 -11.50 -0.90 -3.99
C ARG A 179 -12.38 -2.13 -4.11
N THR A 180 -13.69 -1.93 -3.99
CA THR A 180 -14.73 -2.91 -4.28
C THR A 180 -15.52 -2.50 -5.53
N SER A 181 -16.54 -3.27 -5.91
CA SER A 181 -17.45 -2.91 -7.01
C SER A 181 -18.18 -1.58 -6.79
N SER A 182 -18.35 -1.13 -5.53
CA SER A 182 -19.18 0.01 -5.15
C SER A 182 -18.48 1.07 -4.31
N SER A 183 -17.24 0.85 -3.89
CA SER A 183 -16.56 1.79 -2.99
C SER A 183 -15.05 1.73 -3.07
N VAL A 184 -14.42 2.82 -2.62
CA VAL A 184 -13.00 2.91 -2.32
C VAL A 184 -12.84 3.36 -0.87
N VAL A 185 -12.05 2.65 -0.09
CA VAL A 185 -11.81 2.91 1.34
C VAL A 185 -10.32 3.05 1.58
N MET A 186 -9.94 4.12 2.28
CA MET A 186 -8.56 4.34 2.72
C MET A 186 -8.43 4.11 4.21
N THR A 187 -7.39 3.41 4.58
CA THR A 187 -6.96 3.17 5.97
C THR A 187 -5.53 3.67 6.11
N VAL A 188 -5.26 4.42 7.17
CA VAL A 188 -3.92 4.84 7.58
C VAL A 188 -3.70 4.36 9.01
N ASP A 189 -2.62 3.63 9.23
CA ASP A 189 -2.24 3.07 10.55
C ASP A 189 -3.37 2.27 11.23
N GLY A 190 -4.08 1.48 10.42
CA GLY A 190 -5.20 0.65 10.89
C GLY A 190 -6.54 1.38 11.04
N ALA A 191 -6.58 2.70 10.97
CA ALA A 191 -7.81 3.48 11.09
C ALA A 191 -8.37 3.87 9.71
N VAL A 192 -9.68 3.69 9.50
CA VAL A 192 -10.35 4.19 8.29
C VAL A 192 -10.37 5.71 8.31
N THR A 193 -9.70 6.32 7.34
CA THR A 193 -9.56 7.78 7.22
C THR A 193 -10.40 8.39 6.10
N GLY A 194 -10.79 7.58 5.12
CA GLY A 194 -11.60 8.06 3.98
C GLY A 194 -12.40 6.95 3.32
N ARG A 195 -13.55 7.33 2.79
CA ARG A 195 -14.42 6.44 2.02
C ARG A 195 -15.13 7.20 0.92
N ASN A 196 -15.20 6.58 -0.27
CA ASN A 196 -16.02 7.05 -1.37
C ASN A 196 -16.85 5.87 -1.89
N ARG A 197 -18.15 6.10 -2.14
CA ARG A 197 -19.12 5.08 -2.57
C ARG A 197 -19.45 5.17 -4.06
N ASN A 198 -18.50 5.57 -4.88
CA ASN A 198 -18.65 5.59 -6.32
C ASN A 198 -18.06 4.33 -6.95
N ALA A 199 -18.82 3.69 -7.81
CA ALA A 199 -18.33 2.60 -8.65
C ALA A 199 -17.31 3.12 -9.67
N THR A 200 -16.26 2.35 -9.93
CA THR A 200 -15.25 2.69 -10.93
C THR A 200 -15.39 1.90 -12.23
N GLY A 201 -16.13 0.79 -12.19
CA GLY A 201 -16.21 -0.14 -13.31
C GLY A 201 -14.87 -0.90 -13.54
N THR A 202 -14.64 -1.31 -14.76
CA THR A 202 -13.44 -2.06 -15.15
C THR A 202 -12.21 -1.14 -15.19
N ILE A 203 -11.12 -1.61 -14.60
CA ILE A 203 -9.78 -1.00 -14.71
C ILE A 203 -8.83 -2.07 -15.21
N ALA A 204 -8.37 -1.93 -16.46
CA ALA A 204 -7.44 -2.86 -17.09
C ALA A 204 -6.60 -2.13 -18.13
N ASN A 205 -5.30 -1.97 -17.87
CA ASN A 205 -4.36 -1.34 -18.78
C ASN A 205 -3.05 -2.14 -18.86
N THR A 206 -2.24 -1.85 -19.87
CA THR A 206 -0.96 -2.55 -20.13
C THR A 206 0.25 -1.79 -19.60
N ARG A 207 0.05 -0.76 -18.77
CA ARG A 207 1.15 0.02 -18.20
C ARG A 207 1.83 -0.78 -17.08
N PRO A 208 3.13 -0.57 -16.85
CA PRO A 208 3.80 -1.10 -15.67
C PRO A 208 3.23 -0.47 -14.40
N VAL A 209 3.48 -1.10 -13.25
CA VAL A 209 3.39 -0.42 -11.95
C VAL A 209 4.66 0.37 -11.73
N THR A 210 4.54 1.61 -11.27
CA THR A 210 5.68 2.44 -10.87
C THR A 210 5.55 2.82 -9.40
N ILE A 211 6.67 2.78 -8.68
CA ILE A 211 6.77 3.18 -7.28
C ILE A 211 7.70 4.40 -7.22
N ALA A 212 7.25 5.43 -6.52
CA ALA A 212 7.90 6.72 -6.33
C ALA A 212 7.94 7.64 -7.55
N GLY A 213 6.98 7.53 -8.45
CA GLY A 213 6.87 8.48 -9.56
C GLY A 213 6.05 7.96 -10.73
N LYS A 214 6.00 8.76 -11.79
CA LYS A 214 5.40 8.41 -13.08
C LYS A 214 6.49 7.96 -14.05
N LEU A 215 6.18 6.98 -14.90
CA LEU A 215 7.09 6.56 -15.97
C LEU A 215 7.20 7.64 -17.06
N ASN A 216 6.07 8.20 -17.46
CA ASN A 216 6.00 9.30 -18.44
C ASN A 216 5.64 10.59 -17.72
N CYS A 217 6.50 11.56 -17.83
CA CYS A 217 6.26 12.91 -17.32
C CYS A 217 5.25 13.60 -18.23
N ASP A 218 4.14 14.08 -17.69
CA ASP A 218 3.03 14.65 -18.44
C ASP A 218 2.91 16.17 -18.32
N GLN A 219 3.92 16.82 -17.69
CA GLN A 219 3.93 18.26 -17.49
C GLN A 219 5.29 18.83 -17.85
N VAL A 220 5.27 20.06 -18.39
CA VAL A 220 6.48 20.74 -18.86
C VAL A 220 7.37 21.17 -17.70
N GLU A 221 6.77 21.58 -16.58
CA GLU A 221 7.51 22.15 -15.44
C GLU A 221 7.69 21.13 -14.32
N ILE A 222 6.76 20.21 -14.16
CA ILE A 222 6.78 19.16 -13.13
C ILE A 222 6.83 17.83 -13.84
N THR A 223 7.95 17.20 -13.81
CA THR A 223 8.16 15.94 -14.48
C THR A 223 7.97 14.79 -13.52
N CYS A 224 7.24 13.76 -13.90
CA CYS A 224 7.11 12.47 -13.23
C CYS A 224 6.60 12.47 -11.79
N ASP A 225 6.33 13.62 -11.15
CA ASP A 225 5.79 13.74 -9.78
C ASP A 225 6.49 12.83 -8.77
N TYR A 226 7.81 12.89 -8.70
CA TYR A 226 8.60 12.01 -7.85
C TYR A 226 8.22 12.11 -6.38
N PHE A 227 7.97 10.97 -5.76
CA PHE A 227 7.93 10.84 -4.32
C PHE A 227 9.36 10.88 -3.76
N ALA A 228 9.53 11.54 -2.62
CA ALA A 228 10.77 11.57 -1.87
C ALA A 228 10.50 11.07 -0.45
N GLY A 229 11.27 10.07 -0.01
CA GLY A 229 11.09 9.42 1.28
C GLY A 229 11.54 7.98 1.27
N ASP A 230 11.11 7.23 2.24
CA ASP A 230 11.44 5.82 2.39
C ASP A 230 10.17 4.96 2.22
N ILE A 231 10.31 3.79 1.60
CA ILE A 231 9.27 2.78 1.48
C ILE A 231 9.86 1.44 1.96
N ASP A 232 9.10 0.75 2.81
CA ASP A 232 9.48 -0.51 3.44
C ASP A 232 9.00 -1.71 2.62
N TYR A 233 7.72 -1.71 2.26
CA TYR A 233 7.12 -2.75 1.42
C TYR A 233 5.96 -2.22 0.57
N VAL A 234 5.61 -2.98 -0.44
CA VAL A 234 4.38 -2.80 -1.23
C VAL A 234 3.72 -4.16 -1.43
N ARG A 235 2.40 -4.23 -1.23
CA ARG A 235 1.57 -5.42 -1.41
C ARG A 235 0.31 -5.09 -2.21
N ILE A 236 -0.02 -5.93 -3.19
CA ILE A 236 -1.23 -5.86 -4.00
C ILE A 236 -2.03 -7.16 -3.82
N GLU A 237 -3.33 -7.04 -3.58
CA GLU A 237 -4.24 -8.15 -3.30
C GLU A 237 -5.49 -8.08 -4.20
N ARG A 238 -6.03 -9.27 -4.48
CA ARG A 238 -7.29 -9.44 -5.21
C ARG A 238 -8.18 -10.47 -4.53
#